data_cd8c204517494184ab51c1c6a62292cb
#
_entry.id   cd8c204517494184ab51c1c6a62292cb
#
_cell.length_a   1.000
_cell.length_b   1.000
_cell.length_c   1.000
_cell.angle_alpha   90.00
_cell.angle_beta   90.00
_cell.angle_gamma   90.00
#
_symmetry.space_group_name_H-M   'P 1'
#
loop_
_entity.id
_entity.type
_entity.pdbx_description
1 polymer ?
#
loop_
_entity_poly.entity_id
_entity_poly.type
_entity_poly.pdbx_seq_one_letter_code
_entity_poly.pdbx_strand_id
1 'polypeptide(L)'
;MRISPLPRPPARPARLLALLALAGLTAAGAAACSSSHSTASASATSSASALSLDCTNVSVVLANGPDPTADSVGYAEAQILPLKQLSLSDSAVRGAADRLDSAFSAFTAAQGSAQVRDAVQVTAAEDALNALCPGAAP
;
A
#
# COMPACT_ATOMS: atom_id res chain seq x y z
N MET A 1 -37.55 29.38 15.36
CA MET A 1 -36.33 28.65 14.93
C MET A 1 -35.69 28.01 16.17
N ARG A 2 -35.71 26.68 16.25
CA ARG A 2 -35.08 25.94 17.37
C ARG A 2 -33.76 25.40 16.87
N ILE A 3 -32.65 25.87 17.49
CA ILE A 3 -31.30 25.39 17.18
C ILE A 3 -31.07 24.17 18.06
N SER A 4 -30.98 22.99 17.45
CA SER A 4 -30.61 21.74 18.14
C SER A 4 -29.10 21.68 18.37
N PRO A 5 -28.62 21.31 19.57
CA PRO A 5 -27.21 21.21 19.84
C PRO A 5 -26.58 19.96 19.16
N LEU A 6 -25.40 20.14 18.58
CA LEU A 6 -24.57 19.12 17.97
C LEU A 6 -24.10 18.08 18.99
N PRO A 7 -24.08 16.77 18.65
CA PRO A 7 -23.54 15.73 19.51
C PRO A 7 -21.99 15.83 19.63
N ARG A 8 -21.49 15.72 20.85
CA ARG A 8 -20.06 15.68 21.15
C ARG A 8 -19.44 14.36 20.66
N PRO A 9 -18.24 14.39 20.07
CA PRO A 9 -17.52 13.17 19.69
C PRO A 9 -17.03 12.42 20.97
N PRO A 10 -17.00 11.07 20.95
CA PRO A 10 -16.51 10.26 22.05
C PRO A 10 -14.99 10.38 22.19
N ALA A 11 -14.53 10.50 23.45
CA ALA A 11 -13.13 10.54 23.82
C ALA A 11 -12.44 9.19 23.50
N ARG A 12 -11.33 9.25 22.77
CA ARG A 12 -10.48 8.10 22.49
C ARG A 12 -9.65 7.74 23.73
N PRO A 13 -9.62 6.48 24.19
CA PRO A 13 -8.70 6.08 25.25
C PRO A 13 -7.27 6.01 24.69
N ALA A 14 -6.37 6.72 25.37
CA ALA A 14 -4.93 6.63 25.16
C ALA A 14 -4.46 5.22 25.57
N ARG A 15 -3.95 4.43 24.61
CA ARG A 15 -3.27 3.16 24.91
C ARG A 15 -1.81 3.44 25.22
N LEU A 16 -1.47 3.17 26.48
CA LEU A 16 -0.13 3.17 27.06
C LEU A 16 0.79 2.20 26.32
N LEU A 17 1.93 2.72 25.88
CA LEU A 17 3.09 1.99 25.40
C LEU A 17 3.71 1.18 26.54
N ALA A 18 3.74 -0.14 26.43
CA ALA A 18 4.58 -1.01 27.23
C ALA A 18 5.90 -1.24 26.53
N LEU A 19 6.96 -0.61 27.04
CA LEU A 19 8.36 -0.87 26.72
C LEU A 19 8.76 -2.21 27.38
N LEU A 20 9.11 -3.21 26.57
CA LEU A 20 9.84 -4.40 27.02
C LEU A 20 11.22 -4.41 26.40
N ALA A 21 12.20 -4.00 27.21
CA ALA A 21 13.60 -4.22 26.96
C ALA A 21 13.94 -5.68 27.29
N LEU A 22 14.52 -6.41 26.34
CA LEU A 22 15.20 -7.68 26.59
C LEU A 22 16.63 -7.57 26.07
N ALA A 23 17.55 -7.44 27.04
CA ALA A 23 18.97 -7.67 26.85
C ALA A 23 19.23 -9.19 26.89
N GLY A 24 20.05 -9.70 26.01
CA GLY A 24 20.41 -11.11 25.97
C GLY A 24 21.65 -11.38 25.09
N LEU A 25 22.77 -11.33 25.72
CA LEU A 25 24.00 -12.18 25.67
C LEU A 25 24.52 -12.63 24.31
N THR A 26 25.76 -12.20 24.12
CA THR A 26 26.82 -12.68 23.26
C THR A 26 27.17 -14.16 23.46
N ALA A 27 27.26 -14.92 22.38
CA ALA A 27 28.01 -16.16 22.32
C ALA A 27 28.93 -16.12 21.09
N ALA A 28 30.22 -16.01 21.37
CA ALA A 28 31.28 -16.21 20.39
C ALA A 28 31.40 -17.73 20.12
N GLY A 29 31.27 -18.13 18.87
CA GLY A 29 31.49 -19.49 18.39
C GLY A 29 32.35 -19.46 17.15
N ALA A 30 33.56 -20.00 17.25
CA ALA A 30 34.58 -20.02 16.23
C ALA A 30 34.30 -21.01 15.09
N ALA A 31 34.70 -20.61 13.91
CA ALA A 31 35.24 -21.34 12.77
C ALA A 31 34.74 -22.77 12.48
N ALA A 32 33.99 -22.89 11.39
CA ALA A 32 34.14 -24.01 10.46
C ALA A 32 33.92 -23.46 9.05
N CYS A 33 34.99 -23.35 8.27
CA CYS A 33 34.90 -23.18 6.82
C CYS A 33 34.28 -24.43 6.21
N SER A 34 33.02 -24.37 5.92
CA SER A 34 32.33 -25.28 5.00
C SER A 34 31.85 -24.44 3.85
N SER A 35 32.48 -24.62 2.70
CA SER A 35 32.09 -24.12 1.40
C SER A 35 30.71 -24.70 1.01
N SER A 36 29.66 -24.16 1.58
CA SER A 36 28.29 -24.38 1.14
C SER A 36 27.97 -23.32 0.11
N HIS A 37 27.92 -23.72 -1.13
CA HIS A 37 27.52 -22.88 -2.26
C HIS A 37 26.24 -22.13 -1.93
N SER A 38 26.32 -20.81 -1.95
CA SER A 38 25.25 -19.85 -1.68
C SER A 38 24.24 -19.83 -2.81
N THR A 39 23.35 -20.80 -2.85
CA THR A 39 22.13 -20.72 -3.70
C THR A 39 21.12 -19.70 -3.18
N ALA A 40 21.27 -19.22 -1.93
CA ALA A 40 20.38 -18.22 -1.34
C ALA A 40 20.55 -16.81 -1.92
N SER A 41 21.75 -16.44 -2.39
CA SER A 41 22.00 -15.09 -2.92
C SER A 41 21.33 -14.83 -4.28
N ALA A 42 21.22 -15.83 -5.14
CA ALA A 42 20.61 -15.67 -6.46
C ALA A 42 19.09 -15.45 -6.36
N SER A 43 18.40 -16.13 -5.43
CA SER A 43 16.96 -15.97 -5.21
C SER A 43 16.61 -14.60 -4.64
N ALA A 44 17.41 -14.08 -3.70
CA ALA A 44 17.17 -12.76 -3.12
C ALA A 44 17.36 -11.61 -4.12
N THR A 45 18.38 -11.71 -4.98
CA THR A 45 18.62 -10.71 -6.03
C THR A 45 17.51 -10.72 -7.08
N SER A 46 17.02 -11.89 -7.47
CA SER A 46 15.92 -12.04 -8.42
C SER A 46 14.61 -11.44 -7.89
N SER A 47 14.30 -11.67 -6.61
CA SER A 47 13.09 -11.11 -5.97
C SER A 47 13.16 -9.58 -5.86
N ALA A 48 14.31 -9.02 -5.48
CA ALA A 48 14.49 -7.57 -5.39
C ALA A 48 14.35 -6.89 -6.77
N SER A 49 14.86 -7.52 -7.82
CA SER A 49 14.71 -7.01 -9.20
C SER A 49 13.27 -7.06 -9.68
N ALA A 50 12.52 -8.13 -9.36
CA ALA A 50 11.11 -8.27 -9.70
C ALA A 50 10.27 -7.20 -8.98
N LEU A 51 10.48 -6.99 -7.68
CA LEU A 51 9.82 -5.95 -6.91
C LEU A 51 10.04 -4.55 -7.51
N SER A 52 11.30 -4.20 -7.83
CA SER A 52 11.63 -2.90 -8.41
C SER A 52 10.97 -2.68 -9.77
N LEU A 53 10.91 -3.70 -10.62
CA LEU A 53 10.25 -3.63 -11.92
C LEU A 53 8.74 -3.47 -11.78
N ASP A 54 8.12 -4.24 -10.90
CA ASP A 54 6.68 -4.18 -10.64
C ASP A 54 6.27 -2.82 -10.06
N CYS A 55 7.05 -2.28 -9.12
CA CYS A 55 6.84 -0.92 -8.59
C CYS A 55 6.92 0.15 -9.70
N THR A 56 7.88 0.02 -10.62
CA THR A 56 8.01 0.92 -11.77
C THR A 56 6.78 0.84 -12.67
N ASN A 57 6.31 -0.37 -12.98
CA ASN A 57 5.15 -0.58 -13.83
C ASN A 57 3.87 0.02 -13.23
N VAL A 58 3.65 -0.18 -11.93
CA VAL A 58 2.51 0.41 -11.21
C VAL A 58 2.61 1.93 -11.18
N SER A 59 3.79 2.48 -10.87
CA SER A 59 4.02 3.93 -10.84
C SER A 59 3.74 4.59 -12.20
N VAL A 60 4.18 3.96 -13.31
CA VAL A 60 3.90 4.45 -14.66
C VAL A 60 2.40 4.48 -14.94
N VAL A 61 1.64 3.46 -14.53
CA VAL A 61 0.19 3.46 -14.68
C VAL A 61 -0.42 4.61 -13.88
N LEU A 62 -0.14 4.72 -12.60
CA LEU A 62 -0.75 5.70 -11.71
C LEU A 62 -0.32 7.15 -12.00
N ALA A 63 0.82 7.36 -12.66
CA ALA A 63 1.23 8.68 -13.14
C ALA A 63 0.49 9.14 -14.40
N ASN A 64 -0.22 8.24 -15.10
CA ASN A 64 -0.98 8.58 -16.29
C ASN A 64 -2.46 8.78 -15.94
N GLY A 65 -3.03 9.91 -16.33
CA GLY A 65 -4.45 10.21 -16.10
C GLY A 65 -4.68 11.68 -15.81
N PRO A 66 -5.93 12.06 -15.52
CA PRO A 66 -6.25 13.40 -15.04
C PRO A 66 -5.62 13.64 -13.67
N ASP A 67 -5.48 14.92 -13.29
CA ASP A 67 -5.00 15.29 -11.96
C ASP A 67 -5.99 14.81 -10.88
N PRO A 68 -5.57 13.93 -9.94
CA PRO A 68 -6.48 13.40 -8.91
C PRO A 68 -7.02 14.46 -7.97
N THR A 69 -6.35 15.62 -7.84
CA THR A 69 -6.84 16.73 -7.01
C THR A 69 -7.90 17.56 -7.71
N ALA A 70 -7.89 17.59 -9.03
CA ALA A 70 -8.86 18.33 -9.85
C ALA A 70 -10.07 17.46 -10.21
N ASP A 71 -9.86 16.18 -10.51
CA ASP A 71 -10.91 15.21 -10.89
C ASP A 71 -10.57 13.81 -10.34
N SER A 72 -10.88 13.59 -9.09
CA SER A 72 -10.59 12.33 -8.41
C SER A 72 -11.39 11.13 -8.97
N VAL A 73 -12.61 11.38 -9.48
CA VAL A 73 -13.45 10.32 -10.07
C VAL A 73 -12.89 9.93 -11.43
N GLY A 74 -12.65 10.92 -12.30
CA GLY A 74 -12.06 10.67 -13.62
C GLY A 74 -10.66 10.05 -13.53
N TYR A 75 -9.85 10.44 -12.52
CA TYR A 75 -8.59 9.78 -12.24
C TYR A 75 -8.80 8.29 -11.91
N ALA A 76 -9.65 7.98 -10.94
CA ALA A 76 -9.91 6.60 -10.53
C ALA A 76 -10.44 5.75 -11.69
N GLU A 77 -11.38 6.26 -12.49
CA GLU A 77 -11.90 5.58 -13.68
C GLU A 77 -10.80 5.26 -14.70
N ALA A 78 -9.89 6.20 -14.93
CA ALA A 78 -8.80 6.03 -15.86
C ALA A 78 -7.77 4.96 -15.42
N GLN A 79 -7.66 4.67 -14.12
CA GLN A 79 -6.70 3.70 -13.57
C GLN A 79 -7.21 2.26 -13.54
N ILE A 80 -8.53 2.03 -13.47
CA ILE A 80 -9.12 0.69 -13.30
C ILE A 80 -8.64 -0.29 -14.38
N LEU A 81 -8.77 0.05 -15.65
CA LEU A 81 -8.42 -0.87 -16.73
C LEU A 81 -6.90 -1.08 -16.85
N PRO A 82 -6.04 -0.06 -16.81
CA PRO A 82 -4.59 -0.26 -16.84
C PRO A 82 -4.08 -1.10 -15.67
N LEU A 83 -4.57 -0.90 -14.43
CA LEU A 83 -4.17 -1.71 -13.27
C LEU A 83 -4.50 -3.19 -13.48
N LYS A 84 -5.69 -3.51 -13.99
CA LYS A 84 -6.10 -4.89 -14.33
C LYS A 84 -5.24 -5.56 -15.40
N GLN A 85 -4.64 -4.78 -16.28
CA GLN A 85 -3.80 -5.28 -17.36
C GLN A 85 -2.34 -5.50 -16.97
N LEU A 86 -1.93 -5.06 -15.77
CA LEU A 86 -0.56 -5.25 -15.30
C LEU A 86 -0.26 -6.72 -15.03
N SER A 87 0.88 -7.17 -15.56
CA SER A 87 1.45 -8.49 -15.27
C SER A 87 2.52 -8.33 -14.19
N LEU A 88 2.13 -8.45 -12.92
CA LEU A 88 3.01 -8.27 -11.77
C LEU A 88 3.52 -9.63 -11.28
N SER A 89 4.84 -9.73 -11.06
CA SER A 89 5.53 -10.96 -10.61
C SER A 89 5.56 -11.08 -9.09
N ASP A 90 5.75 -9.95 -8.38
CA ASP A 90 5.72 -9.89 -6.92
C ASP A 90 4.28 -10.00 -6.40
N SER A 91 4.04 -10.98 -5.53
CA SER A 91 2.70 -11.25 -5.01
C SER A 91 2.18 -10.17 -4.07
N ALA A 92 3.07 -9.47 -3.35
CA ALA A 92 2.68 -8.40 -2.44
C ALA A 92 2.25 -7.15 -3.21
N VAL A 93 3.03 -6.77 -4.25
CA VAL A 93 2.68 -5.65 -5.14
C VAL A 93 1.38 -5.94 -5.90
N ARG A 94 1.24 -7.16 -6.43
CA ARG A 94 -0.01 -7.58 -7.08
C ARG A 94 -1.22 -7.45 -6.15
N GLY A 95 -1.13 -7.97 -4.92
CA GLY A 95 -2.20 -7.88 -3.95
C GLY A 95 -2.50 -6.44 -3.49
N ALA A 96 -1.53 -5.52 -3.53
CA ALA A 96 -1.75 -4.11 -3.26
C ALA A 96 -2.43 -3.42 -4.45
N ALA A 97 -2.00 -3.70 -5.68
CA ALA A 97 -2.61 -3.19 -6.91
C ALA A 97 -4.08 -3.66 -7.07
N ASP A 98 -4.37 -4.93 -6.76
CA ASP A 98 -5.73 -5.48 -6.79
C ASP A 98 -6.65 -4.79 -5.76
N ARG A 99 -6.12 -4.46 -4.57
CA ARG A 99 -6.88 -3.69 -3.57
C ARG A 99 -7.16 -2.28 -4.03
N LEU A 100 -6.19 -1.63 -4.65
CA LEU A 100 -6.35 -0.28 -5.18
C LEU A 100 -7.37 -0.26 -6.33
N ASP A 101 -7.29 -1.21 -7.26
CA ASP A 101 -8.31 -1.37 -8.33
C ASP A 101 -9.72 -1.56 -7.76
N SER A 102 -9.85 -2.39 -6.74
CA SER A 102 -11.14 -2.61 -6.06
C SER A 102 -11.65 -1.35 -5.38
N ALA A 103 -10.77 -0.58 -4.73
CA ALA A 103 -11.11 0.69 -4.09
C ALA A 103 -11.54 1.74 -5.12
N PHE A 104 -10.83 1.88 -6.25
CA PHE A 104 -11.23 2.76 -7.35
C PHE A 104 -12.58 2.36 -7.93
N SER A 105 -12.81 1.06 -8.16
CA SER A 105 -14.08 0.56 -8.68
C SER A 105 -15.26 0.85 -7.74
N ALA A 106 -15.07 0.74 -6.42
CA ALA A 106 -16.07 1.09 -5.44
C ALA A 106 -16.33 2.61 -5.40
N PHE A 107 -15.26 3.40 -5.38
CA PHE A 107 -15.34 4.87 -5.32
C PHE A 107 -16.05 5.47 -6.53
N THR A 108 -15.78 4.97 -7.74
CA THR A 108 -16.40 5.46 -8.98
C THR A 108 -17.89 5.06 -9.11
N ALA A 109 -18.27 3.92 -8.53
CA ALA A 109 -19.66 3.45 -8.50
C ALA A 109 -20.51 4.13 -7.41
N ALA A 110 -19.88 4.73 -6.40
CA ALA A 110 -20.55 5.30 -5.24
C ALA A 110 -21.04 6.74 -5.48
N GLN A 111 -22.02 7.18 -4.68
CA GLN A 111 -22.54 8.55 -4.68
C GLN A 111 -22.76 9.07 -3.25
N GLY A 112 -22.67 10.39 -3.07
CA GLY A 112 -22.95 11.05 -1.81
C GLY A 112 -22.07 10.58 -0.66
N SER A 113 -22.67 10.21 0.47
CA SER A 113 -21.90 9.78 1.66
C SER A 113 -21.16 8.44 1.48
N ALA A 114 -21.61 7.57 0.56
CA ALA A 114 -20.90 6.36 0.21
C ALA A 114 -19.57 6.69 -0.49
N GLN A 115 -19.58 7.61 -1.43
CA GLN A 115 -18.38 8.06 -2.13
C GLN A 115 -17.34 8.65 -1.18
N VAL A 116 -17.74 9.41 -0.16
CA VAL A 116 -16.81 9.92 0.86
C VAL A 116 -16.14 8.80 1.67
N ARG A 117 -16.90 7.72 1.99
CA ARG A 117 -16.32 6.56 2.68
C ARG A 117 -15.36 5.80 1.79
N ASP A 118 -15.70 5.64 0.51
CA ASP A 118 -14.89 4.88 -0.44
C ASP A 118 -13.62 5.65 -0.82
N ALA A 119 -13.63 6.99 -0.80
CA ALA A 119 -12.42 7.81 -0.91
C ALA A 119 -11.40 7.49 0.21
N VAL A 120 -11.87 7.23 1.44
CA VAL A 120 -10.98 6.80 2.54
C VAL A 120 -10.37 5.42 2.25
N GLN A 121 -11.10 4.52 1.58
CA GLN A 121 -10.56 3.22 1.20
C GLN A 121 -9.54 3.35 0.06
N VAL A 122 -9.74 4.28 -0.87
CA VAL A 122 -8.73 4.61 -1.90
C VAL A 122 -7.44 5.05 -1.22
N THR A 123 -7.48 6.07 -0.35
CA THR A 123 -6.29 6.53 0.37
C THR A 123 -5.60 5.41 1.15
N ALA A 124 -6.35 4.55 1.83
CA ALA A 124 -5.78 3.42 2.56
C ALA A 124 -5.11 2.38 1.63
N ALA A 125 -5.63 2.19 0.42
CA ALA A 125 -5.04 1.31 -0.58
C ALA A 125 -3.78 1.92 -1.21
N GLU A 126 -3.76 3.23 -1.46
CA GLU A 126 -2.59 3.99 -1.92
C GLU A 126 -1.47 3.95 -0.88
N ASP A 127 -1.77 4.17 0.40
CA ASP A 127 -0.80 4.06 1.50
C ASP A 127 -0.19 2.65 1.58
N ALA A 128 -1.02 1.62 1.43
CA ALA A 128 -0.54 0.23 1.44
C ALA A 128 0.36 -0.08 0.23
N LEU A 129 0.07 0.46 -0.94
CA LEU A 129 0.91 0.36 -2.12
C LEU A 129 2.21 1.14 -1.94
N ASN A 130 2.15 2.37 -1.44
CA ASN A 130 3.32 3.22 -1.19
C ASN A 130 4.25 2.64 -0.11
N ALA A 131 3.74 1.82 0.81
CA ALA A 131 4.57 1.08 1.76
C ALA A 131 5.46 0.01 1.10
N LEU A 132 5.04 -0.53 -0.04
CA LEU A 132 5.80 -1.51 -0.84
C LEU A 132 6.61 -0.83 -1.94
N CYS A 133 6.04 0.18 -2.57
CA CYS A 133 6.54 0.92 -3.71
C CYS A 133 6.53 2.43 -3.42
N PRO A 134 7.51 2.96 -2.68
CA PRO A 134 7.51 4.35 -2.24
C PRO A 134 7.34 5.35 -3.40
N GLY A 135 6.29 6.20 -3.31
CA GLY A 135 5.98 7.21 -4.32
C GLY A 135 5.32 6.66 -5.59
N ALA A 136 4.79 5.45 -5.58
CA ALA A 136 4.09 4.88 -6.74
C ALA A 136 2.67 5.45 -6.90
N ALA A 137 1.97 5.73 -5.80
CA ALA A 137 0.67 6.40 -5.82
C ALA A 137 0.80 7.89 -5.44
N PRO A 138 -0.06 8.75 -6.00
CA PRO A 138 -0.03 10.20 -5.78
C PRO A 138 -0.34 10.63 -4.36
#